data_2f3e5f00433e581563a511c798b19262
#
_entry.id   2f3e5f00433e581563a511c798b19262
#
_cell.length_a   1.000
_cell.length_b   1.000
_cell.length_c   1.000
_cell.angle_alpha   90.00
_cell.angle_beta   90.00
_cell.angle_gamma   90.00
#
_symmetry.space_group_name_H-M   'P 1'
#
loop_
_entity.id
_entity.type
_entity.pdbx_description
1 polymer ?
#
loop_
_entity_poly.entity_id
_entity_poly.type
_entity_poly.pdbx_seq_one_letter_code
_entity_poly.pdbx_strand_id
1 'polypeptide(L)'
;WLLCSLPIVTMGAATTAAYTITLKMVKDEEGYIAGPFWKEFKANLKKGSILGVIGMVASYAVYLDFQLYHAAKHHNIMFLIIGVVGVYLIFMHMVYAFPLMARYENSIINTMRNSYSIAAKFLGRTAFLAVLLVIEMAIIMWNMTTMFAGVLIGPACIIFTISGFANTFFEVIERENLMAEVDEKTAEASDDEEDFESEEEEEDTDEE
;
A
#
# COMPACT_ATOMS: atom_id res chain seq x y z
N TRP A 1 18.30 -5.15 3.01
CA TRP A 1 17.66 -3.93 2.55
C TRP A 1 18.68 -2.79 2.38
N LEU A 2 19.37 -2.36 3.42
CA LEU A 2 20.30 -1.22 3.38
C LEU A 2 21.32 -1.29 2.22
N LEU A 3 21.98 -2.42 2.03
CA LEU A 3 22.94 -2.60 0.94
C LEU A 3 22.31 -2.49 -0.45
N CYS A 4 21.10 -3.01 -0.63
CA CYS A 4 20.37 -2.93 -1.90
C CYS A 4 19.75 -1.56 -2.15
N SER A 5 19.65 -0.72 -1.12
CA SER A 5 19.15 0.66 -1.19
C SER A 5 20.25 1.71 -1.41
N LEU A 6 21.52 1.30 -1.37
CA LEU A 6 22.65 2.21 -1.61
C LEU A 6 22.56 2.94 -2.97
N PRO A 7 22.23 2.27 -4.09
CA PRO A 7 21.82 2.99 -5.27
C PRO A 7 20.40 3.52 -5.07
N ILE A 8 20.24 4.83 -4.99
CA ILE A 8 18.96 5.51 -4.73
C ILE A 8 17.83 4.99 -5.63
N VAL A 9 18.14 4.68 -6.89
CA VAL A 9 17.17 4.17 -7.88
C VAL A 9 16.60 2.80 -7.48
N THR A 10 17.38 1.93 -6.83
CA THR A 10 16.95 0.58 -6.44
C THR A 10 16.29 0.53 -5.06
N MET A 11 16.22 1.66 -4.36
CA MET A 11 15.61 1.76 -3.04
C MET A 11 14.14 1.29 -3.05
N GLY A 12 13.38 1.64 -4.09
CA GLY A 12 11.99 1.19 -4.24
C GLY A 12 11.87 -0.34 -4.41
N ALA A 13 12.75 -0.94 -5.21
CA ALA A 13 12.78 -2.39 -5.37
C ALA A 13 13.17 -3.12 -4.07
N ALA A 14 14.17 -2.59 -3.35
CA ALA A 14 14.58 -3.12 -2.05
C ALA A 14 13.46 -3.01 -1.01
N THR A 15 12.72 -1.92 -1.02
CA THR A 15 11.56 -1.69 -0.14
C THR A 15 10.42 -2.67 -0.47
N THR A 16 10.08 -2.87 -1.75
CA THR A 16 9.09 -3.87 -2.16
C THR A 16 9.48 -5.28 -1.71
N ALA A 17 10.74 -5.68 -1.93
CA ALA A 17 11.24 -6.98 -1.47
C ALA A 17 11.18 -7.12 0.07
N ALA A 18 11.48 -6.07 0.81
CA ALA A 18 11.37 -6.07 2.26
C ALA A 18 9.91 -6.25 2.71
N TYR A 19 8.95 -5.58 2.06
CA TYR A 19 7.52 -5.78 2.34
C TYR A 19 7.05 -7.20 2.04
N THR A 20 7.51 -7.85 0.97
CA THR A 20 7.18 -9.26 0.70
C THR A 20 7.58 -10.16 1.86
N ILE A 21 8.75 -9.93 2.45
CA ILE A 21 9.23 -10.72 3.60
C ILE A 21 8.45 -10.38 4.87
N THR A 22 8.27 -9.09 5.18
CA THR A 22 7.59 -8.68 6.42
C THR A 22 6.10 -9.03 6.41
N LEU A 23 5.42 -9.00 5.26
CA LEU A 23 4.04 -9.47 5.13
C LEU A 23 3.90 -10.97 5.42
N LYS A 24 4.88 -11.78 5.02
CA LYS A 24 4.94 -13.21 5.38
C LYS A 24 5.19 -13.40 6.87
N MET A 25 6.13 -12.64 7.45
CA MET A 25 6.42 -12.69 8.89
C MET A 25 5.19 -12.33 9.74
N VAL A 26 4.41 -11.35 9.33
CA VAL A 26 3.15 -10.96 10.03
C VAL A 26 2.10 -12.08 9.99
N LYS A 27 2.17 -12.99 9.01
CA LYS A 27 1.29 -14.17 8.89
C LYS A 27 1.83 -15.44 9.55
N ASP A 28 2.93 -15.31 10.32
CA ASP A 28 3.65 -16.47 10.89
C ASP A 28 4.13 -17.47 9.83
N GLU A 29 4.25 -17.05 8.57
CA GLU A 29 4.84 -17.83 7.50
C GLU A 29 6.36 -17.68 7.54
N GLU A 30 6.99 -18.17 8.61
CA GLU A 30 8.42 -18.05 8.83
C GLU A 30 9.22 -18.91 7.86
N GLY A 31 10.31 -18.36 7.37
CA GLY A 31 11.20 -19.05 6.41
C GLY A 31 12.54 -18.36 6.27
N TYR A 32 13.33 -18.88 5.35
CA TYR A 32 14.61 -18.29 4.99
C TYR A 32 14.40 -16.89 4.40
N ILE A 33 15.04 -15.86 4.98
CA ILE A 33 14.83 -14.45 4.62
C ILE A 33 15.67 -14.06 3.39
N ALA A 34 16.95 -14.44 3.36
CA ALA A 34 17.90 -13.89 2.39
C ALA A 34 17.63 -14.34 0.94
N GLY A 35 17.30 -15.61 0.73
CA GLY A 35 17.00 -16.14 -0.61
C GLY A 35 15.75 -15.53 -1.23
N PRO A 36 14.60 -15.59 -0.56
CA PRO A 36 13.37 -14.94 -1.02
C PRO A 36 13.51 -13.43 -1.23
N PHE A 37 14.16 -12.72 -0.29
CA PHE A 37 14.42 -11.28 -0.47
C PHE A 37 15.16 -10.99 -1.78
N TRP A 38 16.23 -11.74 -2.07
CA TRP A 38 17.02 -11.52 -3.27
C TRP A 38 16.25 -11.85 -4.55
N LYS A 39 15.41 -12.88 -4.50
CA LYS A 39 14.52 -13.26 -5.60
C LYS A 39 13.51 -12.13 -5.89
N GLU A 40 12.82 -11.65 -4.84
CA GLU A 40 11.83 -10.59 -4.95
C GLU A 40 12.45 -9.24 -5.34
N PHE A 41 13.64 -8.93 -4.82
CA PHE A 41 14.38 -7.74 -5.22
C PHE A 41 14.64 -7.71 -6.73
N LYS A 42 15.12 -8.82 -7.31
CA LYS A 42 15.37 -8.93 -8.74
C LYS A 42 14.08 -8.86 -9.56
N ALA A 43 13.04 -9.54 -9.12
CA ALA A 43 11.74 -9.56 -9.81
C ALA A 43 11.09 -8.16 -9.86
N ASN A 44 11.22 -7.41 -8.77
CA ASN A 44 10.63 -6.07 -8.64
C ASN A 44 11.59 -4.92 -9.03
N LEU A 45 12.78 -5.22 -9.56
CA LEU A 45 13.81 -4.23 -9.84
C LEU A 45 13.28 -3.10 -10.74
N LYS A 46 12.56 -3.42 -11.80
CA LYS A 46 11.99 -2.43 -12.72
C LYS A 46 10.78 -1.70 -12.12
N LYS A 47 9.75 -2.44 -11.70
CA LYS A 47 8.50 -1.85 -11.21
C LYS A 47 8.71 -1.10 -9.88
N GLY A 48 9.41 -1.70 -8.92
CA GLY A 48 9.71 -1.10 -7.63
C GLY A 48 10.60 0.13 -7.73
N SER A 49 11.61 0.12 -8.61
CA SER A 49 12.46 1.29 -8.86
C SER A 49 11.67 2.45 -9.46
N ILE A 50 10.81 2.19 -10.44
CA ILE A 50 9.94 3.24 -11.01
C ILE A 50 9.03 3.83 -9.93
N LEU A 51 8.40 2.99 -9.12
CA LEU A 51 7.54 3.42 -8.02
C LEU A 51 8.32 4.29 -7.01
N GLY A 52 9.53 3.88 -6.66
CA GLY A 52 10.43 4.65 -5.79
C GLY A 52 10.83 6.00 -6.39
N VAL A 53 11.16 6.04 -7.68
CA VAL A 53 11.49 7.29 -8.38
C VAL A 53 10.29 8.24 -8.43
N ILE A 54 9.08 7.73 -8.68
CA ILE A 54 7.85 8.54 -8.62
C ILE A 54 7.70 9.19 -7.25
N GLY A 55 7.87 8.42 -6.16
CA GLY A 55 7.82 8.95 -4.80
C GLY A 55 8.90 10.01 -4.52
N MET A 56 10.12 9.82 -5.00
CA MET A 56 11.21 10.79 -4.85
C MET A 56 10.93 12.09 -5.61
N VAL A 57 10.46 12.00 -6.86
CA VAL A 57 10.11 13.17 -7.67
C VAL A 57 8.96 13.94 -7.02
N ALA A 58 7.93 13.23 -6.54
CA ALA A 58 6.83 13.86 -5.81
C ALA A 58 7.30 14.56 -4.53
N SER A 59 8.18 13.90 -3.75
CA SER A 59 8.75 14.49 -2.53
C SER A 59 9.57 15.75 -2.84
N TYR A 60 10.34 15.73 -3.93
CA TYR A 60 11.10 16.91 -4.35
C TYR A 60 10.18 18.04 -4.82
N ALA A 61 9.08 17.74 -5.52
CA ALA A 61 8.10 18.74 -5.93
C ALA A 61 7.46 19.43 -4.72
N VAL A 62 7.08 18.67 -3.69
CA VAL A 62 6.54 19.22 -2.44
C VAL A 62 7.59 20.06 -1.68
N TYR A 63 8.84 19.62 -1.68
CA TYR A 63 9.93 20.42 -1.11
C TYR A 63 10.07 21.78 -1.81
N LEU A 64 10.00 21.81 -3.14
CA LEU A 64 10.04 23.06 -3.91
C LEU A 64 8.83 23.95 -3.60
N ASP A 65 7.65 23.36 -3.44
CA ASP A 65 6.44 24.10 -3.09
C ASP A 65 6.56 24.81 -1.74
N PHE A 66 7.10 24.14 -0.73
CA PHE A 66 7.41 24.79 0.56
C PHE A 66 8.49 25.87 0.45
N GLN A 67 9.50 25.68 -0.39
CA GLN A 67 10.51 26.72 -0.64
C GLN A 67 9.88 27.95 -1.29
N LEU A 68 8.99 27.77 -2.25
CA LEU A 68 8.23 28.88 -2.88
C LEU A 68 7.35 29.60 -1.86
N TYR A 69 6.69 28.87 -0.96
CA TYR A 69 5.91 29.46 0.12
C TYR A 69 6.78 30.37 1.02
N HIS A 70 7.96 29.91 1.40
CA HIS A 70 8.87 30.69 2.23
C HIS A 70 9.51 31.89 1.49
N ALA A 71 9.75 31.75 0.18
CA ALA A 71 10.35 32.83 -0.63
C ALA A 71 9.34 33.92 -1.01
N ALA A 72 8.03 33.64 -1.02
CA ALA A 72 6.99 34.57 -1.40
C ALA A 72 6.83 35.68 -0.35
N LYS A 73 6.90 36.97 -0.77
CA LYS A 73 6.76 38.15 0.11
C LYS A 73 5.40 38.22 0.83
N HIS A 74 4.38 37.58 0.31
CA HIS A 74 3.01 37.59 0.85
C HIS A 74 2.52 36.19 1.31
N HIS A 75 3.41 35.24 1.60
CA HIS A 75 3.05 33.89 2.10
C HIS A 75 1.71 33.38 1.54
N ASN A 76 1.65 33.18 0.22
CA ASN A 76 0.42 32.79 -0.43
C ASN A 76 -0.04 31.41 0.10
N ILE A 77 -1.18 31.40 0.78
CA ILE A 77 -1.75 30.23 1.44
C ILE A 77 -2.00 29.05 0.46
N MET A 78 -2.12 29.32 -0.84
CA MET A 78 -2.29 28.28 -1.85
C MET A 78 -1.09 27.31 -1.87
N PHE A 79 0.14 27.81 -1.79
CA PHE A 79 1.33 26.96 -1.71
C PHE A 79 1.33 26.09 -0.46
N LEU A 80 0.89 26.62 0.68
CA LEU A 80 0.76 25.84 1.90
C LEU A 80 -0.27 24.70 1.75
N ILE A 81 -1.43 24.99 1.15
CA ILE A 81 -2.48 23.98 0.93
C ILE A 81 -1.98 22.89 -0.03
N ILE A 82 -1.35 23.28 -1.15
CA ILE A 82 -0.79 22.34 -2.13
C ILE A 82 0.28 21.48 -1.47
N GLY A 83 1.19 22.08 -0.70
CA GLY A 83 2.23 21.37 0.02
C GLY A 83 1.68 20.35 1.03
N VAL A 84 0.68 20.72 1.83
CA VAL A 84 0.03 19.82 2.81
C VAL A 84 -0.67 18.66 2.10
N VAL A 85 -1.43 18.93 1.03
CA VAL A 85 -2.05 17.88 0.22
C VAL A 85 -0.99 16.99 -0.42
N GLY A 86 0.10 17.56 -0.92
CA GLY A 86 1.22 16.82 -1.49
C GLY A 86 1.88 15.88 -0.47
N VAL A 87 2.15 16.35 0.74
CA VAL A 87 2.67 15.50 1.84
C VAL A 87 1.72 14.33 2.12
N TYR A 88 0.41 14.60 2.20
CA TYR A 88 -0.59 13.55 2.42
C TYR A 88 -0.57 12.50 1.30
N LEU A 89 -0.54 12.92 0.03
CA LEU A 89 -0.48 12.00 -1.10
C LEU A 89 0.82 11.16 -1.12
N ILE A 90 1.97 11.77 -0.79
CA ILE A 90 3.24 11.05 -0.68
C ILE A 90 3.19 10.04 0.47
N PHE A 91 2.62 10.42 1.61
CA PHE A 91 2.44 9.51 2.73
C PHE A 91 1.62 8.29 2.33
N MET A 92 0.48 8.49 1.66
CA MET A 92 -0.35 7.40 1.15
C MET A 92 0.39 6.51 0.15
N HIS A 93 1.17 7.12 -0.75
CA HIS A 93 2.01 6.39 -1.70
C HIS A 93 3.03 5.50 -0.97
N MET A 94 3.75 6.03 0.02
CA MET A 94 4.77 5.30 0.76
C MET A 94 4.19 4.16 1.60
N VAL A 95 3.04 4.38 2.24
CA VAL A 95 2.41 3.43 3.16
C VAL A 95 1.70 2.29 2.43
N TYR A 96 1.05 2.56 1.31
CA TYR A 96 0.19 1.56 0.65
C TYR A 96 0.73 1.01 -0.66
N ALA A 97 1.44 1.82 -1.47
CA ALA A 97 1.85 1.38 -2.80
C ALA A 97 2.89 0.25 -2.77
N PHE A 98 3.85 0.32 -1.85
CA PHE A 98 4.86 -0.72 -1.74
C PHE A 98 4.33 -2.05 -1.19
N PRO A 99 3.52 -2.10 -0.10
CA PRO A 99 2.88 -3.34 0.33
C PRO A 99 1.95 -3.94 -0.72
N LEU A 100 1.18 -3.09 -1.44
CA LEU A 100 0.34 -3.56 -2.55
C LEU A 100 1.14 -4.19 -3.68
N MET A 101 2.26 -3.57 -4.06
CA MET A 101 3.16 -4.12 -5.08
C MET A 101 3.84 -5.41 -4.61
N ALA A 102 4.11 -5.54 -3.31
CA ALA A 102 4.71 -6.73 -2.72
C ALA A 102 3.76 -7.94 -2.68
N ARG A 103 2.44 -7.67 -2.57
CA ARG A 103 1.42 -8.73 -2.45
C ARG A 103 0.76 -9.09 -3.78
N TYR A 104 0.53 -8.11 -4.65
CA TYR A 104 -0.24 -8.28 -5.89
C TYR A 104 0.58 -7.93 -7.13
N GLU A 105 0.49 -8.77 -8.17
CA GLU A 105 1.11 -8.51 -9.47
C GLU A 105 0.30 -7.50 -10.29
N ASN A 106 0.33 -6.24 -9.86
CA ASN A 106 -0.38 -5.16 -10.54
C ASN A 106 0.53 -4.33 -11.46
N SER A 107 -0.08 -3.56 -12.35
CA SER A 107 0.61 -2.47 -13.04
C SER A 107 0.87 -1.32 -12.05
N ILE A 108 1.89 -0.49 -12.31
CA ILE A 108 2.26 0.65 -11.45
C ILE A 108 1.07 1.60 -11.27
N ILE A 109 0.34 1.90 -12.35
CA ILE A 109 -0.82 2.81 -12.32
C ILE A 109 -1.94 2.23 -11.45
N ASN A 110 -2.25 0.95 -11.59
CA ASN A 110 -3.27 0.29 -10.77
C ASN A 110 -2.85 0.21 -9.30
N THR A 111 -1.57 -0.05 -9.02
CA THR A 111 -1.04 -0.02 -7.67
C THR A 111 -1.22 1.35 -7.02
N MET A 112 -0.90 2.42 -7.72
CA MET A 112 -1.10 3.79 -7.22
C MET A 112 -2.58 4.10 -7.00
N ARG A 113 -3.43 3.82 -7.98
CA ARG A 113 -4.89 4.03 -7.87
C ARG A 113 -5.49 3.28 -6.69
N ASN A 114 -5.13 2.02 -6.54
CA ASN A 114 -5.61 1.18 -5.43
C ASN A 114 -5.08 1.66 -4.07
N SER A 115 -3.83 2.15 -4.00
CA SER A 115 -3.26 2.74 -2.79
C SER A 115 -4.10 3.90 -2.27
N TYR A 116 -4.47 4.84 -3.14
CA TYR A 116 -5.30 5.98 -2.76
C TYR A 116 -6.74 5.58 -2.40
N SER A 117 -7.31 4.61 -3.12
CA SER A 117 -8.63 4.07 -2.82
C SER A 117 -8.70 3.42 -1.44
N ILE A 118 -7.71 2.58 -1.10
CA ILE A 118 -7.60 1.93 0.21
C ILE A 118 -7.40 2.98 1.32
N ALA A 119 -6.51 3.93 1.10
CA ALA A 119 -6.27 5.01 2.05
C ALA A 119 -7.53 5.83 2.34
N ALA A 120 -8.33 6.13 1.31
CA ALA A 120 -9.60 6.83 1.46
C ALA A 120 -10.66 5.99 2.20
N LYS A 121 -10.72 4.69 1.91
CA LYS A 121 -11.66 3.76 2.57
C LYS A 121 -11.37 3.60 4.07
N PHE A 122 -10.09 3.59 4.46
CA PHE A 122 -9.65 3.31 5.83
C PHE A 122 -8.99 4.51 6.52
N LEU A 123 -9.51 5.72 6.32
CA LEU A 123 -8.92 6.98 6.84
C LEU A 123 -8.60 6.94 8.34
N GLY A 124 -9.51 6.41 9.17
CA GLY A 124 -9.29 6.35 10.63
C GLY A 124 -8.09 5.46 11.01
N ARG A 125 -7.97 4.30 10.39
CA ARG A 125 -6.83 3.39 10.62
C ARG A 125 -5.52 3.97 10.07
N THR A 126 -5.59 4.67 8.95
CA THR A 126 -4.47 5.37 8.34
C THR A 126 -3.95 6.50 9.23
N ALA A 127 -4.86 7.27 9.85
CA ALA A 127 -4.49 8.29 10.81
C ALA A 127 -3.81 7.69 12.06
N PHE A 128 -4.31 6.56 12.57
CA PHE A 128 -3.69 5.85 13.68
C PHE A 128 -2.29 5.34 13.33
N LEU A 129 -2.12 4.77 12.13
CA LEU A 129 -0.80 4.35 11.62
C LEU A 129 0.16 5.55 11.50
N ALA A 130 -0.31 6.70 11.02
CA ALA A 130 0.51 7.92 10.94
C ALA A 130 1.02 8.34 12.33
N VAL A 131 0.17 8.29 13.36
CA VAL A 131 0.57 8.58 14.74
C VAL A 131 1.63 7.60 15.23
N LEU A 132 1.47 6.29 14.97
CA LEU A 132 2.48 5.29 15.34
C LEU A 132 3.83 5.56 14.66
N LEU A 133 3.83 5.86 13.37
CA LEU A 133 5.06 6.18 12.64
C LEU A 133 5.73 7.45 13.15
N VAL A 134 4.96 8.47 13.55
CA VAL A 134 5.50 9.67 14.19
C VAL A 134 6.15 9.32 15.54
N ILE A 135 5.54 8.46 16.34
CA ILE A 135 6.10 7.98 17.62
C ILE A 135 7.41 7.21 17.35
N GLU A 136 7.44 6.29 16.39
CA GLU A 136 8.66 5.56 16.01
C GLU A 136 9.78 6.52 15.61
N MET A 137 9.49 7.52 14.77
CA MET A 137 10.46 8.53 14.37
C MET A 137 10.94 9.38 15.56
N ALA A 138 10.04 9.75 16.48
CA ALA A 138 10.41 10.49 17.69
C ALA A 138 11.36 9.68 18.59
N ILE A 139 11.12 8.38 18.75
CA ILE A 139 12.01 7.48 19.50
C ILE A 139 13.39 7.39 18.85
N ILE A 140 13.43 7.24 17.52
CA ILE A 140 14.70 7.19 16.76
C ILE A 140 15.48 8.50 16.93
N MET A 141 14.79 9.64 16.92
CA MET A 141 15.43 10.96 17.03
C MET A 141 15.67 11.44 18.47
N TRP A 142 15.33 10.65 19.49
CA TRP A 142 15.39 11.02 20.89
C TRP A 142 16.79 11.43 21.36
N ASN A 143 17.83 10.72 20.93
CA ASN A 143 19.22 11.03 21.23
C ASN A 143 20.18 10.46 20.17
N MET A 144 21.46 10.83 20.25
CA MET A 144 22.47 10.41 19.28
C MET A 144 22.64 8.89 19.20
N THR A 145 22.51 8.18 20.31
CA THR A 145 22.66 6.72 20.37
C THR A 145 21.47 6.03 19.70
N THR A 146 20.24 6.45 20.00
CA THR A 146 19.03 5.92 19.36
C THR A 146 18.99 6.26 17.88
N MET A 147 19.53 7.41 17.46
CA MET A 147 19.64 7.78 16.06
C MET A 147 20.58 6.83 15.29
N PHE A 148 21.76 6.49 15.84
CA PHE A 148 22.64 5.50 15.20
C PHE A 148 22.03 4.11 15.12
N ALA A 149 21.39 3.63 16.21
CA ALA A 149 20.66 2.37 16.21
C ALA A 149 19.47 2.41 15.22
N GLY A 150 18.77 3.54 15.17
CA GLY A 150 17.62 3.76 14.31
C GLY A 150 17.96 3.75 12.81
N VAL A 151 19.15 4.18 12.40
CA VAL A 151 19.61 4.06 11.01
C VAL A 151 19.72 2.59 10.58
N LEU A 152 20.09 1.69 11.49
CA LEU A 152 20.26 0.27 11.20
C LEU A 152 18.94 -0.51 11.31
N ILE A 153 18.18 -0.26 12.36
CA ILE A 153 16.98 -1.07 12.73
C ILE A 153 15.69 -0.35 12.35
N GLY A 154 15.66 0.98 12.38
CA GLY A 154 14.46 1.79 12.16
C GLY A 154 13.71 1.49 10.86
N PRO A 155 14.38 1.38 9.70
CA PRO A 155 13.69 1.01 8.46
C PRO A 155 12.99 -0.34 8.55
N ALA A 156 13.57 -1.32 9.25
CA ALA A 156 12.95 -2.63 9.44
C ALA A 156 11.72 -2.53 10.35
N CYS A 157 11.79 -1.75 11.45
CA CYS A 157 10.66 -1.51 12.33
C CYS A 157 9.51 -0.83 11.59
N ILE A 158 9.79 0.25 10.87
CA ILE A 158 8.80 0.99 10.07
C ILE A 158 8.12 0.07 9.04
N ILE A 159 8.90 -0.70 8.28
CA ILE A 159 8.36 -1.63 7.28
C ILE A 159 7.50 -2.70 7.96
N PHE A 160 7.91 -3.23 9.11
CA PHE A 160 7.15 -4.22 9.86
C PHE A 160 5.84 -3.66 10.41
N THR A 161 5.86 -2.46 11.00
CA THR A 161 4.67 -1.74 11.48
C THR A 161 3.67 -1.53 10.34
N ILE A 162 4.12 -1.02 9.20
CA ILE A 162 3.26 -0.82 8.02
C ILE A 162 2.73 -2.16 7.50
N SER A 163 3.54 -3.23 7.48
CA SER A 163 3.11 -4.57 7.03
C SER A 163 2.00 -5.14 7.88
N GLY A 164 2.05 -4.95 9.22
CA GLY A 164 0.99 -5.39 10.13
C GLY A 164 -0.35 -4.72 9.82
N PHE A 165 -0.33 -3.40 9.60
CA PHE A 165 -1.53 -2.67 9.19
C PHE A 165 -1.99 -3.04 7.79
N ALA A 166 -1.07 -3.13 6.81
CA ALA A 166 -1.40 -3.50 5.44
C ALA A 166 -2.05 -4.89 5.37
N ASN A 167 -1.56 -5.86 6.13
CA ASN A 167 -2.16 -7.20 6.17
C ASN A 167 -3.62 -7.17 6.64
N THR A 168 -3.92 -6.38 7.69
CA THR A 168 -5.30 -6.22 8.18
C THR A 168 -6.23 -5.61 7.11
N PHE A 169 -5.74 -4.66 6.31
CA PHE A 169 -6.54 -4.09 5.22
C PHE A 169 -6.77 -5.08 4.09
N PHE A 170 -5.75 -5.84 3.73
CA PHE A 170 -5.84 -6.84 2.68
C PHE A 170 -6.82 -7.95 3.04
N GLU A 171 -6.82 -8.42 4.28
CA GLU A 171 -7.78 -9.42 4.77
C GLU A 171 -9.24 -8.92 4.70
N VAL A 172 -9.47 -7.65 5.05
CA VAL A 172 -10.82 -7.07 4.95
C VAL A 172 -11.27 -6.98 3.50
N ILE A 173 -10.41 -6.50 2.60
CA ILE A 173 -10.72 -6.35 1.18
C ILE A 173 -10.93 -7.72 0.52
N GLU A 174 -10.09 -8.70 0.82
CA GLU A 174 -10.23 -10.06 0.30
C GLU A 174 -11.52 -10.71 0.77
N ARG A 175 -11.90 -10.51 2.03
CA ARG A 175 -13.19 -10.99 2.56
C ARG A 175 -14.38 -10.33 1.87
N GLU A 176 -14.34 -9.01 1.66
CA GLU A 176 -15.40 -8.30 0.95
C GLU A 176 -15.55 -8.78 -0.49
N ASN A 177 -14.44 -8.98 -1.20
CA ASN A 177 -14.46 -9.50 -2.57
C ASN A 177 -15.01 -10.92 -2.62
N LEU A 178 -14.66 -11.77 -1.66
CA LEU A 178 -15.16 -13.14 -1.57
C LEU A 178 -16.68 -13.17 -1.31
N MET A 179 -17.18 -12.29 -0.42
CA MET A 179 -18.62 -12.17 -0.17
C MET A 179 -19.37 -11.69 -1.40
N ALA A 180 -18.85 -10.70 -2.11
CA ALA A 180 -19.44 -10.19 -3.35
C ALA A 180 -19.51 -11.29 -4.44
N GLU A 181 -18.47 -12.11 -4.56
CA GLU A 181 -18.46 -13.24 -5.51
C GLU A 181 -19.46 -14.34 -5.13
N VAL A 182 -19.66 -14.58 -3.83
CA VAL A 182 -20.67 -15.54 -3.35
C VAL A 182 -22.08 -15.02 -3.60
N ASP A 183 -22.31 -13.73 -3.32
CA ASP A 183 -23.62 -13.09 -3.55
C ASP A 183 -23.99 -13.09 -5.03
N GLU A 184 -23.02 -12.82 -5.93
CA GLU A 184 -23.21 -12.86 -7.39
C GLU A 184 -23.58 -14.28 -7.87
N LYS A 185 -22.82 -15.29 -7.43
CA LYS A 185 -23.13 -16.69 -7.78
C LYS A 185 -24.46 -17.18 -7.23
N THR A 186 -24.89 -16.67 -6.07
CA THR A 186 -26.16 -17.03 -5.47
C THR A 186 -27.32 -16.39 -6.24
N ALA A 187 -27.12 -15.14 -6.72
CA ALA A 187 -28.10 -14.47 -7.57
C ALA A 187 -28.25 -15.18 -8.93
N GLU A 188 -27.14 -15.53 -9.58
CA GLU A 188 -27.16 -16.28 -10.84
C GLU A 188 -27.88 -17.62 -10.68
N ALA A 189 -27.64 -18.35 -9.59
CA ALA A 189 -28.30 -19.65 -9.33
C ALA A 189 -29.80 -19.49 -9.06
N SER A 190 -30.25 -18.38 -8.43
CA SER A 190 -31.67 -18.13 -8.22
C SER A 190 -32.40 -17.75 -9.51
N ASP A 191 -31.75 -17.01 -10.40
CA ASP A 191 -32.31 -16.66 -11.71
C ASP A 191 -32.47 -17.93 -12.60
N ASP A 192 -31.46 -18.83 -12.57
CA ASP A 192 -31.54 -20.13 -13.30
C ASP A 192 -32.65 -21.04 -12.77
N GLU A 193 -32.94 -21.03 -11.45
CA GLU A 193 -34.04 -21.79 -10.86
C GLU A 193 -35.41 -21.21 -11.25
N GLU A 194 -35.57 -19.87 -11.26
CA GLU A 194 -36.81 -19.21 -11.68
C GLU A 194 -37.13 -19.44 -13.18
N ASP A 195 -36.08 -19.40 -14.02
CA ASP A 195 -36.24 -19.69 -15.46
C ASP A 195 -36.67 -21.15 -15.70
N PHE A 196 -36.12 -22.11 -14.93
CA PHE A 196 -36.46 -23.52 -15.05
C PHE A 196 -37.90 -23.79 -14.58
N GLU A 197 -38.35 -23.18 -13.45
CA GLU A 197 -39.73 -23.32 -12.98
C GLU A 197 -40.75 -22.70 -13.96
N SER A 198 -40.38 -21.61 -14.65
CA SER A 198 -41.23 -20.95 -15.63
C SER A 198 -41.37 -21.78 -16.92
N GLU A 199 -40.33 -22.49 -17.33
CA GLU A 199 -40.40 -23.42 -18.49
C GLU A 199 -41.26 -24.67 -18.19
N GLU A 200 -41.20 -25.22 -16.97
CA GLU A 200 -42.05 -26.35 -16.56
C GLU A 200 -43.56 -25.95 -16.50
N GLU A 201 -43.89 -24.74 -16.04
CA GLU A 201 -45.27 -24.23 -16.01
C GLU A 201 -45.84 -23.97 -17.41
N GLU A 202 -45.03 -23.57 -18.40
CA GLU A 202 -45.46 -23.41 -19.79
C GLU A 202 -45.69 -24.74 -20.49
N GLU A 203 -44.87 -25.79 -20.24
CA GLU A 203 -45.09 -27.13 -20.81
C GLU A 203 -46.39 -27.81 -20.29
N ASP A 204 -46.70 -27.64 -19.00
CA ASP A 204 -47.92 -28.22 -18.41
C ASP A 204 -49.21 -27.52 -18.91
N THR A 205 -49.17 -26.30 -19.37
CA THR A 205 -50.33 -25.57 -19.92
C THR A 205 -50.62 -25.89 -21.38
N ASP A 206 -49.65 -26.42 -22.12
CA ASP A 206 -49.86 -26.80 -23.55
C ASP A 206 -50.37 -28.26 -23.73
N GLU A 207 -50.45 -29.07 -22.65
CA GLU A 207 -50.97 -30.45 -22.69
C GLU A 207 -52.47 -30.57 -22.31
N GLU A 208 -53.18 -29.48 -21.93
CA GLU A 208 -54.64 -29.46 -21.68
C GLU A 208 -55.44 -28.93 -22.92
#